data_3b83e245122e4f55f11515fdf8617d70
#
_entry.id   3b83e245122e4f55f11515fdf8617d70
#
_cell.length_a   1.000
_cell.length_b   1.000
_cell.length_c   1.000
_cell.angle_alpha   90.00
_cell.angle_beta   90.00
_cell.angle_gamma   90.00
#
_symmetry.space_group_name_H-M   'P 1'
#
loop_
_entity.id
_entity.type
_entity.pdbx_description
1 polymer ?
#
loop_
_entity_poly.entity_id
_entity_poly.type
_entity_poly.pdbx_seq_one_letter_code
_entity_poly.pdbx_strand_id
1 'polypeptide(L)'
;DQGDTPYNLRNCAYMEDFFKPKITWGNLNLKGTYSYVQKGMFINAPSPFIVTSNIAILHILNSKIADYYIRSLGVTRNGGYFEYKPMFVEKFPIPQTGLDSLELYPINPSKEQEKEIDDIIYQLYHLSMQEIEYIENRES
;
A
#
# COMPACT_ATOMS: atom_id res chain seq x y z
N ASP A 1 1.68 27.74 4.17
CA ASP A 1 1.49 27.11 4.06
C ASP A 1 1.46 26.40 3.76
N GLN A 2 1.71 26.60 3.56
CA GLN A 2 1.36 25.73 3.86
C GLN A 2 0.64 24.68 3.49
N GLY A 3 0.18 24.05 3.54
CA GLY A 3 -0.74 23.06 3.36
C GLY A 3 -0.76 22.44 2.03
N ASP A 4 0.32 22.55 1.35
CA ASP A 4 0.36 22.10 -0.03
C ASP A 4 0.71 20.65 -0.16
N THR A 5 1.25 20.04 0.88
CA THR A 5 1.62 18.63 0.80
C THR A 5 0.49 17.74 1.28
N PRO A 6 0.40 16.52 0.75
CA PRO A 6 -0.62 15.58 1.22
C PRO A 6 -0.53 15.26 2.70
N TYR A 7 0.65 15.41 3.26
CA TYR A 7 0.87 15.06 4.66
C TYR A 7 0.96 16.26 5.56
N ASN A 8 0.51 17.37 5.06
CA ASN A 8 0.50 18.57 5.87
C ASN A 8 -0.47 18.41 7.02
N LEU A 9 0.02 18.65 8.21
CA LEU A 9 -0.77 18.43 9.42
C LEU A 9 -1.36 19.72 9.96
N ARG A 10 -1.64 20.66 9.09
CA ARG A 10 -2.37 21.83 9.52
C ARG A 10 -3.69 21.44 10.07
N ASN A 11 -4.12 22.19 11.06
CA ASN A 11 -5.28 21.78 11.84
C ASN A 11 -6.50 21.47 10.99
N CYS A 12 -6.87 22.38 10.09
CA CYS A 12 -8.09 22.18 9.34
C CYS A 12 -8.01 21.01 8.37
N ALA A 13 -6.93 20.97 7.58
CA ALA A 13 -6.77 19.90 6.60
C ALA A 13 -6.66 18.55 7.30
N TYR A 14 -5.92 18.52 8.39
CA TYR A 14 -5.74 17.27 9.13
C TYR A 14 -7.08 16.77 9.67
N MET A 15 -7.89 17.66 10.23
CA MET A 15 -9.17 17.25 10.78
C MET A 15 -10.12 16.75 9.71
N GLU A 16 -10.10 17.36 8.54
CA GLU A 16 -10.92 16.88 7.44
C GLU A 16 -10.51 15.49 7.00
N ASP A 17 -9.20 15.28 6.82
CA ASP A 17 -8.70 13.99 6.39
C ASP A 17 -8.94 12.92 7.43
N PHE A 18 -9.00 13.32 8.67
CA PHE A 18 -9.23 12.42 9.79
C PHE A 18 -10.55 11.68 9.67
N PHE A 19 -11.55 12.31 9.07
CA PHE A 19 -12.87 11.70 8.92
C PHE A 19 -13.07 10.99 7.59
N LYS A 20 -12.08 11.02 6.71
CA LYS A 20 -12.18 10.35 5.42
C LYS A 20 -11.65 8.94 5.49
N PRO A 21 -12.14 8.05 4.60
CA PRO A 21 -11.52 6.73 4.52
C PRO A 21 -10.06 6.85 4.11
N LYS A 22 -9.23 5.94 4.62
CA LYS A 22 -7.81 6.02 4.34
C LYS A 22 -7.15 4.66 4.48
N ILE A 23 -5.96 4.57 3.92
CA ILE A 23 -5.11 3.40 4.07
C ILE A 23 -3.93 3.80 4.95
N THR A 24 -3.67 3.01 5.98
CA THR A 24 -2.58 3.27 6.91
C THR A 24 -1.66 2.06 6.99
N TRP A 25 -0.43 2.28 7.49
CA TRP A 25 0.52 1.19 7.62
C TRP A 25 1.52 1.49 8.73
N GLY A 26 2.23 0.43 9.17
CA GLY A 26 3.31 0.60 10.13
C GLY A 26 4.57 1.06 9.43
N ASN A 27 5.20 2.08 9.97
CA ASN A 27 6.36 2.69 9.31
C ASN A 27 7.56 1.74 9.26
N LEU A 28 7.80 0.98 10.32
CA LEU A 28 8.92 0.04 10.38
C LEU A 28 8.37 -1.37 10.51
N ASN A 29 8.64 -2.22 9.52
CA ASN A 29 8.01 -3.53 9.47
C ASN A 29 8.87 -4.53 8.73
N LEU A 30 8.61 -5.81 8.98
CA LEU A 30 9.25 -6.89 8.24
C LEU A 30 8.67 -7.04 6.85
N LYS A 31 7.43 -6.61 6.69
CA LYS A 31 6.69 -6.74 5.45
C LYS A 31 5.72 -5.59 5.37
N GLY A 32 5.51 -5.08 4.15
CA GLY A 32 4.52 -4.04 3.95
C GLY A 32 3.13 -4.56 4.23
N THR A 33 2.49 -4.03 5.25
CA THR A 33 1.15 -4.43 5.66
C THR A 33 0.28 -3.19 5.75
N TYR A 34 -0.71 -3.11 4.88
CA TYR A 34 -1.55 -1.92 4.75
C TYR A 34 -2.97 -2.27 5.16
N SER A 35 -3.60 -1.35 5.89
CA SER A 35 -4.94 -1.55 6.42
C SER A 35 -5.86 -0.44 5.98
N TYR A 36 -7.10 -0.80 5.69
CA TYR A 36 -8.12 0.17 5.31
C TYR A 36 -8.84 0.64 6.56
N VAL A 37 -8.90 1.96 6.74
CA VAL A 37 -9.56 2.57 7.88
C VAL A 37 -10.79 3.29 7.36
N GLN A 38 -11.93 2.88 7.85
CA GLN A 38 -13.20 3.43 7.40
C GLN A 38 -13.37 4.86 7.88
N LYS A 39 -14.29 5.55 7.22
CA LYS A 39 -14.61 6.92 7.55
C LYS A 39 -14.93 7.06 9.04
N GLY A 40 -14.35 8.07 9.68
CA GLY A 40 -14.65 8.37 11.05
C GLY A 40 -13.89 7.62 12.09
N MET A 41 -13.00 6.71 11.69
CA MET A 41 -12.21 5.96 12.65
C MET A 41 -10.88 6.63 12.93
N PHE A 42 -10.40 6.47 14.15
CA PHE A 42 -9.12 7.03 14.56
C PHE A 42 -7.96 6.20 14.09
N ILE A 43 -6.85 6.88 13.80
CA ILE A 43 -5.58 6.24 13.57
C ILE A 43 -4.67 6.66 14.70
N ASN A 44 -4.00 5.70 15.31
CA ASN A 44 -3.00 6.03 16.33
C ASN A 44 -1.84 6.72 15.65
N ALA A 45 -1.63 7.98 16.00
CA ALA A 45 -0.50 8.73 15.48
C ALA A 45 0.78 8.15 16.08
N PRO A 46 1.90 8.19 15.36
CA PRO A 46 2.14 8.87 14.08
C PRO A 46 2.16 7.95 12.87
N SER A 47 1.18 7.11 12.70
CA SER A 47 1.14 6.20 11.55
C SER A 47 0.95 6.98 10.25
N PRO A 48 1.70 6.64 9.20
CA PRO A 48 1.46 7.24 7.90
C PRO A 48 0.14 6.77 7.30
N PHE A 49 -0.43 7.57 6.41
CA PHE A 49 -1.68 7.18 5.78
C PHE A 49 -1.86 7.87 4.43
N ILE A 50 -2.72 7.30 3.62
CA ILE A 50 -3.15 7.86 2.34
C ILE A 50 -4.66 7.96 2.37
N VAL A 51 -5.19 9.14 2.04
CA VAL A 51 -6.64 9.34 2.01
C VAL A 51 -7.20 8.77 0.71
N THR A 52 -7.97 7.71 0.81
CA THR A 52 -8.60 7.09 -0.35
C THR A 52 -9.70 6.15 0.10
N SER A 53 -10.72 5.99 -0.73
CA SER A 53 -11.75 4.99 -0.52
C SER A 53 -11.62 3.83 -1.51
N ASN A 54 -10.57 3.82 -2.32
CA ASN A 54 -10.41 2.81 -3.37
C ASN A 54 -9.72 1.57 -2.82
N ILE A 55 -10.48 0.50 -2.65
CA ILE A 55 -9.98 -0.75 -2.10
C ILE A 55 -8.96 -1.40 -3.03
N ALA A 56 -9.03 -1.14 -4.33
CA ALA A 56 -8.03 -1.67 -5.25
C ALA A 56 -6.63 -1.19 -4.89
N ILE A 57 -6.50 0.04 -4.43
CA ILE A 57 -5.19 0.57 -4.01
C ILE A 57 -4.69 -0.19 -2.79
N LEU A 58 -5.58 -0.54 -1.87
CA LEU A 58 -5.20 -1.35 -0.73
C LEU A 58 -4.61 -2.69 -1.18
N HIS A 59 -5.28 -3.35 -2.10
CA HIS A 59 -4.80 -4.65 -2.59
C HIS A 59 -3.48 -4.52 -3.32
N ILE A 60 -3.30 -3.46 -4.09
CA ILE A 60 -2.05 -3.24 -4.81
C ILE A 60 -0.91 -3.02 -3.82
N LEU A 61 -1.12 -2.22 -2.79
CA LEU A 61 -0.06 -1.95 -1.82
C LEU A 61 0.30 -3.19 -1.00
N ASN A 62 -0.65 -4.07 -0.76
CA ASN A 62 -0.39 -5.31 -0.04
C ASN A 62 0.20 -6.41 -0.91
N SER A 63 0.37 -6.16 -2.20
CA SER A 63 0.87 -7.17 -3.13
C SER A 63 2.36 -7.38 -2.99
N LYS A 64 2.83 -8.53 -3.48
CA LYS A 64 4.25 -8.84 -3.45
C LYS A 64 5.07 -7.91 -4.33
N ILE A 65 4.50 -7.51 -5.47
CA ILE A 65 5.22 -6.62 -6.37
C ILE A 65 5.44 -5.26 -5.73
N ALA A 66 4.43 -4.74 -5.03
CA ALA A 66 4.57 -3.45 -4.36
C ALA A 66 5.63 -3.51 -3.28
N ASP A 67 5.61 -4.55 -2.47
CA ASP A 67 6.60 -4.69 -1.41
C ASP A 67 8.01 -4.81 -1.98
N TYR A 68 8.16 -5.60 -3.03
CA TYR A 68 9.45 -5.74 -3.67
C TYR A 68 9.97 -4.40 -4.19
N TYR A 69 9.12 -3.66 -4.88
CA TYR A 69 9.52 -2.37 -5.45
C TYR A 69 9.86 -1.36 -4.36
N ILE A 70 9.00 -1.24 -3.36
CA ILE A 70 9.19 -0.24 -2.30
C ILE A 70 10.47 -0.53 -1.52
N ARG A 71 10.72 -1.79 -1.20
CA ARG A 71 11.93 -2.14 -0.47
C ARG A 71 13.19 -1.91 -1.29
N SER A 72 13.08 -1.86 -2.61
CA SER A 72 14.24 -1.58 -3.46
C SER A 72 14.66 -0.11 -3.37
N LEU A 73 13.82 0.74 -2.81
CA LEU A 73 14.10 2.18 -2.75
C LEU A 73 14.93 2.57 -1.52
N GLY A 74 15.11 1.66 -0.58
CA GLY A 74 15.85 1.96 0.62
C GLY A 74 16.69 0.79 1.08
N VAL A 75 17.06 0.80 2.35
CA VAL A 75 17.95 -0.21 2.93
C VAL A 75 17.21 -0.99 4.00
N THR A 76 17.34 -2.31 3.95
CA THR A 76 16.77 -3.18 4.97
C THR A 76 17.65 -3.11 6.22
N ARG A 77 17.00 -2.98 7.36
CA ARG A 77 17.70 -2.90 8.64
C ARG A 77 17.92 -4.28 9.22
N ASN A 78 18.61 -4.32 10.35
CA ASN A 78 18.87 -5.58 11.04
C ASN A 78 17.58 -6.33 11.31
N GLY A 79 17.61 -7.65 11.10
CA GLY A 79 16.43 -8.47 11.33
C GLY A 79 15.43 -8.43 10.19
N GLY A 80 15.77 -7.80 9.07
CA GLY A 80 14.90 -7.75 7.93
C GLY A 80 13.87 -6.63 7.93
N TYR A 81 13.92 -5.76 8.94
CA TYR A 81 12.98 -4.64 9.00
C TYR A 81 13.28 -3.60 7.95
N PHE A 82 12.22 -3.02 7.40
CA PHE A 82 12.34 -1.97 6.41
C PHE A 82 11.47 -0.80 6.86
N GLU A 83 11.97 0.39 6.62
CA GLU A 83 11.23 1.60 6.96
C GLU A 83 10.40 2.03 5.75
N TYR A 84 9.08 1.84 5.85
CA TYR A 84 8.15 2.12 4.74
C TYR A 84 7.76 3.58 4.77
N LYS A 85 8.71 4.44 4.41
CA LYS A 85 8.48 5.88 4.43
C LYS A 85 7.44 6.27 3.40
N PRO A 86 6.60 7.27 3.69
CA PRO A 86 5.62 7.72 2.70
C PRO A 86 6.28 8.09 1.37
N MET A 87 7.46 8.69 1.39
CA MET A 87 8.14 9.06 0.16
C MET A 87 8.48 7.84 -0.70
N PHE A 88 8.71 6.69 -0.09
CA PHE A 88 8.95 5.46 -0.83
C PHE A 88 7.65 4.89 -1.37
N VAL A 89 6.63 4.83 -0.51
CA VAL A 89 5.34 4.26 -0.88
C VAL A 89 4.72 5.04 -2.03
N GLU A 90 4.84 6.34 -2.01
CA GLU A 90 4.29 7.20 -3.04
C GLU A 90 4.91 6.97 -4.41
N LYS A 91 6.11 6.42 -4.46
CA LYS A 91 6.77 6.20 -5.75
C LYS A 91 6.26 4.98 -6.49
N PHE A 92 5.51 4.12 -5.81
CA PHE A 92 4.98 2.95 -6.49
C PHE A 92 3.86 3.37 -7.44
N PRO A 93 4.01 3.08 -8.74
CA PRO A 93 3.03 3.55 -9.72
C PRO A 93 1.72 2.79 -9.61
N ILE A 94 0.62 3.53 -9.60
CA ILE A 94 -0.72 2.95 -9.57
C ILE A 94 -1.37 3.16 -10.93
N PRO A 95 -1.81 2.11 -11.62
CA PRO A 95 -2.48 2.27 -12.89
C PRO A 95 -3.79 3.04 -12.73
N GLN A 96 -4.15 3.80 -13.75
CA GLN A 96 -5.38 4.56 -13.70
C GLN A 96 -6.58 3.76 -14.19
N THR A 97 -6.34 2.66 -14.87
CA THR A 97 -7.40 1.81 -15.41
C THR A 97 -7.11 0.36 -15.04
N GLY A 98 -8.12 -0.49 -15.18
CA GLY A 98 -7.96 -1.92 -14.93
C GLY A 98 -8.07 -2.30 -13.48
N LEU A 99 -8.57 -1.42 -12.63
CA LEU A 99 -8.66 -1.69 -11.20
C LEU A 99 -9.98 -2.34 -10.78
N ASP A 100 -10.94 -2.41 -11.70
CA ASP A 100 -12.29 -2.86 -11.36
C ASP A 100 -12.32 -4.25 -10.75
N SER A 101 -11.54 -5.17 -11.30
CA SER A 101 -11.55 -6.55 -10.82
C SER A 101 -11.01 -6.64 -9.39
N LEU A 102 -10.07 -5.76 -9.03
CA LEU A 102 -9.52 -5.75 -7.69
C LEU A 102 -10.53 -5.22 -6.67
N GLU A 103 -11.41 -4.33 -7.10
CA GLU A 103 -12.41 -3.78 -6.19
C GLU A 103 -13.46 -4.78 -5.77
N LEU A 104 -13.54 -5.92 -6.45
CA LEU A 104 -14.48 -6.97 -6.12
C LEU A 104 -14.04 -7.82 -4.94
N TYR A 105 -12.78 -7.75 -4.55
CA TYR A 105 -12.27 -8.54 -3.45
C TYR A 105 -12.48 -7.83 -2.12
N PRO A 106 -12.68 -8.59 -1.03
CA PRO A 106 -12.94 -7.97 0.28
C PRO A 106 -11.68 -7.31 0.85
N ILE A 107 -11.90 -6.47 1.85
CA ILE A 107 -10.81 -5.79 2.54
C ILE A 107 -9.86 -6.81 3.19
N ASN A 108 -10.41 -7.90 3.70
CA ASN A 108 -9.63 -8.97 4.32
C ASN A 108 -9.76 -10.24 3.49
N PRO A 109 -9.00 -10.36 2.41
CA PRO A 109 -9.14 -11.53 1.53
C PRO A 109 -8.58 -12.79 2.17
N SER A 110 -9.11 -13.94 1.77
CA SER A 110 -8.56 -15.22 2.14
C SER A 110 -7.23 -15.44 1.43
N LYS A 111 -6.49 -16.47 1.84
CA LYS A 111 -5.22 -16.77 1.19
C LYS A 111 -5.39 -17.11 -0.27
N GLU A 112 -6.47 -17.80 -0.61
CA GLU A 112 -6.77 -18.10 -2.01
C GLU A 112 -7.05 -16.82 -2.78
N GLN A 113 -7.80 -15.90 -2.18
CA GLN A 113 -8.10 -14.63 -2.81
C GLN A 113 -6.86 -13.77 -2.94
N GLU A 114 -5.96 -13.82 -1.96
CA GLU A 114 -4.69 -13.08 -2.05
C GLU A 114 -3.88 -13.54 -3.25
N LYS A 115 -3.88 -14.84 -3.51
CA LYS A 115 -3.17 -15.37 -4.65
C LYS A 115 -3.79 -14.91 -5.96
N GLU A 116 -5.12 -14.91 -6.02
CA GLU A 116 -5.82 -14.42 -7.20
C GLU A 116 -5.54 -12.93 -7.41
N ILE A 117 -5.51 -12.17 -6.33
CA ILE A 117 -5.22 -10.74 -6.40
C ILE A 117 -3.81 -10.52 -6.93
N ASP A 118 -2.83 -11.27 -6.42
CA ASP A 118 -1.46 -11.14 -6.91
C ASP A 118 -1.38 -11.44 -8.40
N ASP A 119 -2.07 -12.48 -8.86
CA ASP A 119 -2.05 -12.83 -10.28
C ASP A 119 -2.62 -11.69 -11.13
N ILE A 120 -3.71 -11.10 -10.69
CA ILE A 120 -4.31 -9.97 -11.40
C ILE A 120 -3.33 -8.81 -11.46
N ILE A 121 -2.66 -8.53 -10.34
CA ILE A 121 -1.72 -7.42 -10.27
C ILE A 121 -0.51 -7.66 -11.15
N TYR A 122 0.02 -8.88 -11.17
CA TYR A 122 1.13 -9.20 -12.06
C TYR A 122 0.77 -8.89 -13.51
N GLN A 123 -0.45 -9.26 -13.92
CA GLN A 123 -0.88 -8.98 -15.28
C GLN A 123 -1.08 -7.49 -15.51
N LEU A 124 -1.60 -6.81 -14.51
CA LEU A 124 -1.83 -5.37 -14.57
C LEU A 124 -0.54 -4.61 -14.82
N TYR A 125 0.55 -5.08 -14.24
CA TYR A 125 1.87 -4.47 -14.40
C TYR A 125 2.69 -5.11 -15.50
N HIS A 126 2.09 -6.03 -16.27
CA HIS A 126 2.71 -6.63 -17.46
C HIS A 126 4.01 -7.36 -17.16
N LEU A 127 4.04 -8.10 -16.07
CA LEU A 127 5.24 -8.84 -15.70
C LEU A 127 5.35 -10.14 -16.48
N SER A 128 6.57 -10.51 -16.84
CA SER A 128 6.84 -11.79 -17.46
C SER A 128 6.86 -12.90 -16.41
N MET A 129 6.79 -14.15 -16.88
CA MET A 129 6.88 -15.30 -15.97
C MET A 129 8.19 -15.29 -15.17
N GLN A 130 9.28 -14.90 -15.82
CA GLN A 130 10.57 -14.84 -15.14
C GLN A 130 10.57 -13.78 -14.05
N GLU A 131 9.98 -12.65 -14.32
CA GLU A 131 9.90 -11.57 -13.32
C GLU A 131 9.05 -11.99 -12.14
N ILE A 132 7.94 -12.67 -12.40
CA ILE A 132 7.07 -13.15 -11.33
C ILE A 132 7.81 -14.15 -10.45
N GLU A 133 8.49 -15.10 -11.07
CA GLU A 133 9.27 -16.08 -10.31
C GLU A 133 10.32 -15.40 -9.44
N TYR A 134 10.99 -14.41 -9.98
CA TYR A 134 12.02 -13.70 -9.25
C TYR A 134 11.44 -13.03 -8.00
N ILE A 135 10.31 -12.37 -8.15
CA ILE A 135 9.67 -11.67 -7.03
C ILE A 135 9.20 -12.69 -5.99
N GLU A 136 8.57 -13.77 -6.42
CA GLU A 136 8.01 -14.73 -5.47
C GLU A 136 9.10 -15.49 -4.72
N ASN A 137 10.22 -15.75 -5.35
CA ASN A 137 11.32 -16.41 -4.68
C ASN A 137 11.98 -15.50 -3.65
N ARG A 138 12.01 -14.20 -3.89
CA ARG A 138 12.60 -13.27 -2.94
C ARG A 138 11.73 -13.06 -1.72
N GLU A 139 10.42 -13.22 -1.88
CA GLU A 139 9.50 -13.01 -0.77
C GLU A 139 9.43 -14.19 0.18
N SER A 140 9.88 -15.32 -0.24
CA SER A 140 9.88 -16.51 0.62
C SER A 140 11.15 -16.63 1.47
#